data_55577c424718da7802d707bdc49528b5
#
_entry.id   55577c424718da7802d707bdc49528b5
#
_cell.length_a   1.000
_cell.length_b   1.000
_cell.length_c   1.000
_cell.angle_alpha   90.00
_cell.angle_beta   90.00
_cell.angle_gamma   90.00
#
_symmetry.space_group_name_H-M   'P 1'
#
loop_
_entity.id
_entity.type
_entity.pdbx_description
1 polymer ?
#
loop_
_entity_poly.entity_id
_entity_poly.type
_entity_poly.pdbx_seq_one_letter_code
_entity_poly.pdbx_strand_id
1 'polypeptide(L)'
;MSRNFLEINHMKKSFGELEVIKDISLTVKEGEVVSIIGPSGSGKSTLLRCATMLEKMDGGELSFLEEKAAHEENGRCVYASRADLKRIHKHCGLVFQSFNLFPHYSVLKNIIDAPMTVDGISRKEAEARAEKLLAQLGLSDKKDAYPYQLSGGQQQRVSIARALALQPKILFFDEPTSALDPELTGEVL
;
A
#
# COMPACT_ATOMS: atom_id res chain seq x y z
N MET A 1 15.12 -4.86 21.15
CA MET A 1 13.74 -4.33 21.13
C MET A 1 13.33 -4.26 19.67
N SER A 2 12.15 -4.78 19.30
CA SER A 2 11.64 -4.68 17.93
C SER A 2 11.31 -3.22 17.63
N ARG A 3 11.70 -2.75 16.45
CA ARG A 3 11.49 -1.37 15.99
C ARG A 3 10.03 -1.19 15.55
N ASN A 4 9.40 -0.06 15.91
CA ASN A 4 8.09 0.29 15.39
C ASN A 4 8.24 0.78 13.93
N PHE A 5 7.48 0.17 13.02
CA PHE A 5 7.46 0.54 11.60
C PHE A 5 6.33 1.51 11.29
N LEU A 6 5.19 1.36 11.97
CA LEU A 6 4.04 2.26 11.90
C LEU A 6 3.53 2.55 13.30
N GLU A 7 3.25 3.81 13.57
CA GLU A 7 2.57 4.25 14.78
C GLU A 7 1.45 5.22 14.39
N ILE A 8 0.25 4.87 14.80
CA ILE A 8 -0.96 5.68 14.68
C ILE A 8 -1.44 5.93 16.11
N ASN A 9 -1.58 7.20 16.49
CA ASN A 9 -2.07 7.58 17.79
C ASN A 9 -3.29 8.50 17.65
N HIS A 10 -4.42 8.08 18.21
CA HIS A 10 -5.66 8.86 18.27
C HIS A 10 -6.14 9.37 16.90
N MET A 11 -5.95 8.58 15.84
CA MET A 11 -6.39 8.96 14.48
C MET A 11 -7.88 9.20 14.44
N LYS A 12 -8.28 10.32 13.84
CA LYS A 12 -9.68 10.73 13.61
C LYS A 12 -9.88 11.06 12.15
N LYS A 13 -11.06 10.68 11.61
CA LYS A 13 -11.45 11.04 10.25
C LYS A 13 -12.96 11.14 10.12
N SER A 14 -13.41 12.27 9.56
CA SER A 14 -14.80 12.54 9.22
C SER A 14 -14.95 12.95 7.76
N PHE A 15 -16.11 12.72 7.18
CA PHE A 15 -16.54 13.24 5.88
C PHE A 15 -17.83 14.03 6.07
N GLY A 16 -17.72 15.35 6.12
CA GLY A 16 -18.80 16.22 6.55
C GLY A 16 -19.20 15.92 7.99
N GLU A 17 -20.47 15.60 8.22
CA GLU A 17 -21.00 15.25 9.55
C GLU A 17 -20.79 13.76 9.93
N LEU A 18 -20.34 12.93 8.98
CA LEU A 18 -20.14 11.50 9.24
C LEU A 18 -18.77 11.24 9.84
N GLU A 19 -18.71 10.91 11.13
CA GLU A 19 -17.49 10.40 11.77
C GLU A 19 -17.25 8.95 11.37
N VAL A 20 -16.24 8.71 10.53
CA VAL A 20 -15.86 7.37 10.06
C VAL A 20 -14.83 6.72 10.99
N ILE A 21 -13.84 7.49 11.43
CA ILE A 21 -12.85 7.07 12.42
C ILE A 21 -12.93 8.04 13.59
N LYS A 22 -13.35 7.52 14.76
CA LYS A 22 -13.56 8.35 15.95
C LYS A 22 -12.30 8.53 16.76
N ASP A 23 -11.60 7.43 17.03
CA ASP A 23 -10.33 7.39 17.78
C ASP A 23 -9.71 6.01 17.60
N ILE A 24 -8.66 5.90 16.79
CA ILE A 24 -7.94 4.65 16.58
C ILE A 24 -6.45 4.86 16.86
N SER A 25 -5.90 3.98 17.70
CA SER A 25 -4.47 3.86 17.94
C SER A 25 -4.00 2.46 17.57
N LEU A 26 -2.90 2.36 16.85
CA LEU A 26 -2.34 1.13 16.31
C LEU A 26 -0.83 1.25 16.18
N THR A 27 -0.10 0.22 16.58
CA THR A 27 1.34 0.11 16.34
C THR A 27 1.62 -1.18 15.58
N VAL A 28 2.46 -1.09 14.54
CA VAL A 28 2.96 -2.25 13.79
C VAL A 28 4.47 -2.29 13.91
N LYS A 29 5.01 -3.42 14.35
CA LYS A 29 6.44 -3.65 14.55
C LYS A 29 7.06 -4.33 13.34
N GLU A 30 8.38 -4.28 13.26
CA GLU A 30 9.13 -5.02 12.24
C GLU A 30 8.80 -6.52 12.26
N GLY A 31 8.44 -7.07 11.09
CA GLY A 31 8.07 -8.48 10.94
C GLY A 31 6.69 -8.85 11.47
N GLU A 32 5.90 -7.89 11.92
CA GLU A 32 4.54 -8.12 12.41
C GLU A 32 3.52 -8.06 11.26
N VAL A 33 2.53 -8.95 11.33
CA VAL A 33 1.35 -8.91 10.46
C VAL A 33 0.15 -8.53 11.30
N VAL A 34 -0.53 -7.45 10.92
CA VAL A 34 -1.73 -6.94 11.61
C VAL A 34 -2.92 -7.04 10.67
N SER A 35 -3.97 -7.73 11.13
CA SER A 35 -5.24 -7.84 10.41
C SER A 35 -6.30 -6.95 11.03
N ILE A 36 -6.96 -6.13 10.20
CA ILE A 36 -8.07 -5.26 10.60
C ILE A 36 -9.37 -5.91 10.15
N ILE A 37 -10.19 -6.34 11.12
CA ILE A 37 -11.43 -7.06 10.85
C ILE A 37 -12.62 -6.18 11.26
N GLY A 38 -13.68 -6.22 10.48
CA GLY A 38 -14.92 -5.49 10.76
C GLY A 38 -15.90 -5.56 9.58
N PRO A 39 -17.18 -5.20 9.80
CA PRO A 39 -18.20 -5.23 8.75
C PRO A 39 -17.87 -4.25 7.60
N SER A 40 -18.55 -4.42 6.46
CA SER A 40 -18.47 -3.44 5.37
C SER A 40 -18.94 -2.06 5.87
N GLY A 41 -18.25 -1.01 5.44
CA GLY A 41 -18.55 0.37 5.88
C GLY A 41 -18.00 0.76 7.25
N SER A 42 -17.29 -0.13 7.98
CA SER A 42 -16.73 0.20 9.30
C SER A 42 -15.48 1.12 9.28
N GLY A 43 -15.07 1.61 8.11
CA GLY A 43 -13.94 2.53 7.99
C GLY A 43 -12.56 1.88 7.73
N LYS A 44 -12.48 0.55 7.51
CA LYS A 44 -11.20 -0.16 7.26
C LYS A 44 -10.38 0.47 6.12
N SER A 45 -10.99 0.63 4.95
CA SER A 45 -10.32 1.25 3.78
C SER A 45 -9.99 2.73 4.03
N THR A 46 -10.82 3.44 4.81
CA THR A 46 -10.52 4.82 5.20
C THR A 46 -9.29 4.88 6.11
N LEU A 47 -9.19 3.96 7.09
CA LEU A 47 -8.02 3.85 7.95
C LEU A 47 -6.75 3.58 7.12
N LEU A 48 -6.78 2.61 6.19
CA LEU A 48 -5.66 2.31 5.32
C LEU A 48 -5.27 3.51 4.44
N ARG A 49 -6.26 4.23 3.88
CA ARG A 49 -6.00 5.44 3.08
C ARG A 49 -5.41 6.56 3.91
N CYS A 50 -5.85 6.76 5.15
CA CYS A 50 -5.23 7.71 6.07
C CYS A 50 -3.82 7.27 6.45
N ALA A 51 -3.62 6.00 6.80
CA ALA A 51 -2.31 5.45 7.13
C ALA A 51 -1.33 5.55 5.96
N THR A 52 -1.76 5.40 4.72
CA THR A 52 -0.93 5.57 3.51
C THR A 52 -0.89 7.01 3.00
N MET A 53 -1.48 7.96 3.72
CA MET A 53 -1.55 9.40 3.37
C MET A 53 -2.22 9.68 2.01
N LEU A 54 -3.03 8.74 1.48
CA LEU A 54 -3.91 8.96 0.33
C LEU A 54 -5.12 9.81 0.71
N GLU A 55 -5.52 9.76 1.98
CA GLU A 55 -6.54 10.60 2.58
C GLU A 55 -5.93 11.30 3.81
N LYS A 56 -6.29 12.56 4.03
CA LYS A 56 -5.82 13.29 5.20
C LYS A 56 -6.68 12.95 6.41
N MET A 57 -6.05 12.60 7.52
CA MET A 57 -6.72 12.48 8.81
C MET A 57 -7.03 13.87 9.38
N ASP A 58 -8.04 13.96 10.23
CA ASP A 58 -8.49 15.23 10.81
C ASP A 58 -7.87 15.49 12.18
N GLY A 59 -7.42 14.43 12.89
CA GLY A 59 -6.75 14.53 14.19
C GLY A 59 -5.87 13.31 14.47
N GLY A 60 -5.05 13.41 15.50
CA GLY A 60 -4.11 12.38 15.93
C GLY A 60 -2.71 12.50 15.32
N GLU A 61 -1.92 11.44 15.48
CA GLU A 61 -0.53 11.38 15.00
C GLU A 61 -0.29 10.16 14.12
N LEU A 62 0.59 10.31 13.15
CA LEU A 62 1.03 9.26 12.23
C LEU A 62 2.55 9.31 12.07
N SER A 63 3.22 8.19 12.35
CA SER A 63 4.67 8.08 12.20
C SER A 63 5.07 6.77 11.50
N PHE A 64 6.12 6.84 10.71
CA PHE A 64 6.76 5.71 10.04
C PHE A 64 8.23 5.66 10.42
N LEU A 65 8.71 4.52 10.96
CA LEU A 65 10.12 4.34 11.29
C LEU A 65 10.67 5.50 12.15
N GLU A 66 9.84 6.00 13.10
CA GLU A 66 10.12 7.15 13.98
C GLU A 66 10.05 8.53 13.27
N GLU A 67 9.82 8.58 11.95
CA GLU A 67 9.60 9.83 11.22
C GLU A 67 8.12 10.24 11.30
N LYS A 68 7.83 11.42 11.85
CA LYS A 68 6.46 11.94 11.93
C LYS A 68 5.96 12.41 10.57
N ALA A 69 4.91 11.75 10.06
CA ALA A 69 4.19 12.16 8.86
C ALA A 69 3.11 13.20 9.17
N ALA A 70 2.46 13.07 10.32
CA ALA A 70 1.46 14.01 10.81
C ALA A 70 1.41 14.02 12.33
N HIS A 71 1.04 15.16 12.91
CA HIS A 71 0.85 15.34 14.36
C HIS A 71 -0.26 16.35 14.63
N GLU A 72 -0.80 16.32 15.84
CA GLU A 72 -1.81 17.28 16.26
C GLU A 72 -1.13 18.52 16.85
N GLU A 73 -1.51 19.70 16.35
CA GLU A 73 -1.09 20.99 16.85
C GLU A 73 -2.30 21.93 16.96
N ASN A 74 -2.56 22.46 18.17
CA ASN A 74 -3.70 23.34 18.45
C ASN A 74 -5.06 22.78 17.99
N GLY A 75 -5.28 21.47 18.16
CA GLY A 75 -6.53 20.78 17.78
C GLY A 75 -6.70 20.58 16.27
N ARG A 76 -5.60 20.71 15.49
CA ARG A 76 -5.60 20.45 14.05
C ARG A 76 -4.49 19.49 13.69
N CYS A 77 -4.77 18.63 12.71
CA CYS A 77 -3.76 17.73 12.17
C CYS A 77 -2.84 18.50 11.20
N VAL A 78 -1.56 18.54 11.53
CA VAL A 78 -0.50 19.19 10.74
C VAL A 78 0.36 18.10 10.12
N TYR A 79 0.49 18.15 8.80
CA TYR A 79 1.33 17.21 8.05
C TYR A 79 2.76 17.76 7.89
N ALA A 80 3.72 16.88 7.87
CA ALA A 80 5.11 17.18 7.56
C ALA A 80 5.27 17.87 6.20
N SER A 81 6.44 18.42 5.93
CA SER A 81 6.72 19.09 4.65
C SER A 81 6.51 18.11 3.46
N ARG A 82 6.21 18.67 2.28
CA ARG A 82 6.06 17.85 1.06
C ARG A 82 7.31 16.99 0.77
N ALA A 83 8.49 17.50 1.10
CA ALA A 83 9.75 16.77 0.91
C ALA A 83 9.86 15.58 1.88
N ASP A 84 9.51 15.78 3.15
CA ASP A 84 9.51 14.73 4.16
C ASP A 84 8.45 13.67 3.86
N LEU A 85 7.23 14.08 3.51
CA LEU A 85 6.17 13.15 3.10
C LEU A 85 6.60 12.30 1.91
N LYS A 86 7.27 12.88 0.90
CA LYS A 86 7.80 12.12 -0.24
C LYS A 86 8.82 11.06 0.20
N ARG A 87 9.66 11.37 1.21
CA ARG A 87 10.61 10.41 1.77
C ARG A 87 9.88 9.30 2.52
N ILE A 88 8.93 9.67 3.38
CA ILE A 88 8.14 8.73 4.18
C ILE A 88 7.32 7.80 3.29
N HIS A 89 6.69 8.30 2.22
CA HIS A 89 5.93 7.49 1.26
C HIS A 89 6.73 6.34 0.65
N LYS A 90 8.05 6.46 0.52
CA LYS A 90 8.90 5.37 0.03
C LYS A 90 8.93 4.15 0.95
N HIS A 91 8.56 4.32 2.22
CA HIS A 91 8.45 3.21 3.16
C HIS A 91 7.17 2.40 3.00
N CYS A 92 6.19 2.90 2.25
CA CYS A 92 4.85 2.35 2.14
C CYS A 92 4.61 1.75 0.75
N GLY A 93 4.13 0.51 0.70
CA GLY A 93 3.50 -0.06 -0.47
C GLY A 93 2.00 -0.25 -0.20
N LEU A 94 1.16 -0.08 -1.21
CA LEU A 94 -0.28 -0.32 -1.10
C LEU A 94 -0.76 -1.19 -2.25
N VAL A 95 -1.47 -2.26 -1.89
CA VAL A 95 -2.17 -3.16 -2.81
C VAL A 95 -3.66 -2.86 -2.67
N PHE A 96 -4.28 -2.42 -3.75
CA PHE A 96 -5.70 -2.03 -3.79
C PHE A 96 -6.61 -3.23 -4.02
N GLN A 97 -7.84 -3.13 -3.57
CA GLN A 97 -8.92 -4.09 -3.80
C GLN A 97 -9.15 -4.38 -5.30
N SER A 98 -9.09 -3.37 -6.15
CA SER A 98 -9.40 -3.45 -7.59
C SER A 98 -8.15 -3.54 -8.47
N PHE A 99 -7.06 -4.14 -8.00
CA PHE A 99 -5.77 -4.31 -8.68
C PHE A 99 -5.16 -2.99 -9.19
N ASN A 100 -5.94 -2.12 -9.82
CA ASN A 100 -5.55 -0.80 -10.36
C ASN A 100 -4.34 -0.85 -11.30
N LEU A 101 -4.25 -1.90 -12.12
CA LEU A 101 -3.22 -2.00 -13.14
C LEU A 101 -3.50 -1.02 -14.28
N PHE A 102 -2.44 -0.44 -14.84
CA PHE A 102 -2.54 0.38 -16.04
C PHE A 102 -2.89 -0.51 -17.23
N PRO A 103 -4.10 -0.38 -17.84
CA PRO A 103 -4.59 -1.35 -18.81
C PRO A 103 -3.78 -1.37 -20.13
N HIS A 104 -3.11 -0.25 -20.47
CA HIS A 104 -2.28 -0.13 -21.67
C HIS A 104 -0.80 -0.38 -21.42
N TYR A 105 -0.44 -0.79 -20.21
CA TYR A 105 0.91 -1.23 -19.88
C TYR A 105 0.96 -2.75 -19.84
N SER A 106 2.04 -3.33 -20.35
CA SER A 106 2.33 -4.74 -20.09
C SER A 106 2.56 -4.98 -18.60
N VAL A 107 2.54 -6.23 -18.17
CA VAL A 107 2.88 -6.65 -16.81
C VAL A 107 4.23 -6.06 -16.40
N LEU A 108 5.26 -6.27 -17.23
CA LEU A 108 6.59 -5.73 -16.96
C LEU A 108 6.55 -4.21 -16.77
N LYS A 109 5.90 -3.48 -17.67
CA LYS A 109 5.83 -2.03 -17.58
C LYS A 109 5.05 -1.54 -16.37
N ASN A 110 3.98 -2.24 -15.94
CA ASN A 110 3.27 -1.94 -14.69
C ASN A 110 4.17 -2.01 -13.46
N ILE A 111 5.18 -2.89 -13.47
CA ILE A 111 6.07 -3.10 -12.33
C ILE A 111 7.26 -2.13 -12.35
N ILE A 112 7.86 -1.88 -13.52
CA ILE A 112 9.11 -1.12 -13.62
C ILE A 112 8.93 0.41 -13.63
N ASP A 113 7.74 0.90 -13.97
CA ASP A 113 7.50 2.34 -14.18
C ASP A 113 7.78 3.17 -12.91
N ALA A 114 7.25 2.73 -11.77
CA ALA A 114 7.45 3.42 -10.50
C ALA A 114 8.92 3.39 -10.01
N PRO A 115 9.64 2.27 -9.97
CA PRO A 115 11.06 2.26 -9.63
C PRO A 115 11.92 3.19 -10.49
N MET A 116 11.63 3.27 -11.79
CA MET A 116 12.36 4.18 -12.69
C MET A 116 12.05 5.65 -12.43
N THR A 117 10.77 6.00 -12.16
CA THR A 117 10.32 7.38 -12.02
C THR A 117 10.49 7.93 -10.60
N VAL A 118 10.31 7.09 -9.58
CA VAL A 118 10.34 7.49 -8.15
C VAL A 118 11.74 7.34 -7.57
N ASP A 119 12.41 6.21 -7.84
CA ASP A 119 13.75 5.91 -7.31
C ASP A 119 14.86 6.30 -8.27
N GLY A 120 14.54 6.55 -9.55
CA GLY A 120 15.51 6.96 -10.56
C GLY A 120 16.47 5.83 -10.96
N ILE A 121 16.13 4.56 -10.70
CA ILE A 121 16.99 3.43 -11.07
C ILE A 121 16.96 3.22 -12.60
N SER A 122 18.01 2.60 -13.13
CA SER A 122 18.09 2.29 -14.55
C SER A 122 17.00 1.29 -14.98
N ARG A 123 16.61 1.35 -16.26
CA ARG A 123 15.65 0.39 -16.82
C ARG A 123 16.14 -1.05 -16.64
N LYS A 124 17.41 -1.31 -16.88
CA LYS A 124 18.02 -2.64 -16.72
C LYS A 124 17.89 -3.17 -15.28
N GLU A 125 18.10 -2.31 -14.30
CA GLU A 125 17.95 -2.67 -12.89
C GLU A 125 16.48 -2.90 -12.52
N ALA A 126 15.57 -2.04 -13.01
CA ALA A 126 14.14 -2.19 -12.79
C ALA A 126 13.60 -3.48 -13.41
N GLU A 127 14.02 -3.82 -14.64
CA GLU A 127 13.65 -5.07 -15.31
C GLU A 127 14.16 -6.30 -14.56
N ALA A 128 15.41 -6.31 -14.12
CA ALA A 128 15.97 -7.42 -13.35
C ALA A 128 15.21 -7.62 -12.01
N ARG A 129 14.83 -6.53 -11.33
CA ARG A 129 14.02 -6.56 -10.12
C ARG A 129 12.62 -7.12 -10.40
N ALA A 130 11.98 -6.65 -11.47
CA ALA A 130 10.65 -7.11 -11.88
C ALA A 130 10.64 -8.60 -12.24
N GLU A 131 11.63 -9.07 -13.02
CA GLU A 131 11.75 -10.49 -13.39
C GLU A 131 11.91 -11.40 -12.17
N LYS A 132 12.70 -10.97 -11.17
CA LYS A 132 12.81 -11.70 -9.90
C LYS A 132 11.47 -11.79 -9.17
N LEU A 133 10.73 -10.69 -9.09
CA LEU A 133 9.40 -10.67 -8.44
C LEU A 133 8.39 -11.53 -9.20
N LEU A 134 8.38 -11.45 -10.53
CA LEU A 134 7.50 -12.28 -11.36
C LEU A 134 7.80 -13.77 -11.20
N ALA A 135 9.08 -14.15 -11.10
CA ALA A 135 9.48 -15.54 -10.84
C ALA A 135 8.99 -16.02 -9.46
N GLN A 136 9.14 -15.21 -8.42
CA GLN A 136 8.66 -15.54 -7.08
C GLN A 136 7.13 -15.70 -7.00
N LEU A 137 6.39 -14.97 -7.84
CA LEU A 137 4.93 -14.98 -7.89
C LEU A 137 4.35 -15.93 -8.96
N GLY A 138 5.20 -16.74 -9.63
CA GLY A 138 4.76 -17.70 -10.64
C GLY A 138 4.22 -17.08 -11.92
N LEU A 139 4.76 -15.91 -12.33
CA LEU A 139 4.30 -15.12 -13.49
C LEU A 139 5.39 -14.82 -14.51
N SER A 140 6.48 -15.59 -14.54
CA SER A 140 7.62 -15.36 -15.46
C SER A 140 7.22 -15.35 -16.92
N ASP A 141 6.26 -16.18 -17.33
CA ASP A 141 5.72 -16.30 -18.69
C ASP A 141 4.74 -15.18 -19.06
N LYS A 142 4.36 -14.32 -18.11
CA LYS A 142 3.36 -13.26 -18.29
C LYS A 142 3.94 -11.86 -18.43
N LYS A 143 5.26 -11.67 -18.46
CA LYS A 143 5.89 -10.35 -18.44
C LYS A 143 5.43 -9.40 -19.55
N ASP A 144 5.16 -9.94 -20.74
CA ASP A 144 4.74 -9.19 -21.91
C ASP A 144 3.22 -9.14 -22.09
N ALA A 145 2.46 -9.86 -21.25
CA ALA A 145 1.00 -9.86 -21.27
C ALA A 145 0.43 -8.51 -20.77
N TYR A 146 -0.81 -8.25 -21.12
CA TYR A 146 -1.56 -7.08 -20.66
C TYR A 146 -2.61 -7.49 -19.62
N PRO A 147 -3.08 -6.56 -18.75
CA PRO A 147 -4.03 -6.88 -17.68
C PRO A 147 -5.27 -7.66 -18.14
N TYR A 148 -5.84 -7.35 -19.30
CA TYR A 148 -7.02 -8.03 -19.86
C TYR A 148 -6.77 -9.50 -20.27
N GLN A 149 -5.50 -9.92 -20.38
CA GLN A 149 -5.09 -11.30 -20.70
C GLN A 149 -4.84 -12.16 -19.44
N LEU A 150 -5.01 -11.57 -18.26
CA LEU A 150 -4.71 -12.20 -16.98
C LEU A 150 -5.99 -12.56 -16.23
N SER A 151 -5.97 -13.69 -15.52
CA SER A 151 -7.01 -13.99 -14.52
C SER A 151 -6.98 -12.98 -13.36
N GLY A 152 -8.06 -12.89 -12.57
CA GLY A 152 -8.11 -12.03 -11.40
C GLY A 152 -6.95 -12.27 -10.41
N GLY A 153 -6.64 -13.55 -10.11
CA GLY A 153 -5.51 -13.91 -9.25
C GLY A 153 -4.16 -13.52 -9.85
N GLN A 154 -3.99 -13.63 -11.17
CA GLN A 154 -2.78 -13.15 -11.84
C GLN A 154 -2.66 -11.62 -11.78
N GLN A 155 -3.75 -10.88 -12.01
CA GLN A 155 -3.76 -9.41 -11.87
C GLN A 155 -3.41 -8.98 -10.44
N GLN A 156 -3.94 -9.68 -9.44
CA GLN A 156 -3.61 -9.44 -8.04
C GLN A 156 -2.11 -9.65 -7.76
N ARG A 157 -1.55 -10.78 -8.21
CA ARG A 157 -0.11 -11.04 -8.07
C ARG A 157 0.75 -9.99 -8.79
N VAL A 158 0.33 -9.48 -9.94
CA VAL A 158 1.01 -8.35 -10.62
C VAL A 158 0.91 -7.07 -9.78
N SER A 159 -0.24 -6.77 -9.16
CA SER A 159 -0.39 -5.59 -8.30
C SER A 159 0.51 -5.67 -7.05
N ILE A 160 0.68 -6.87 -6.50
CA ILE A 160 1.62 -7.14 -5.41
C ILE A 160 3.07 -6.94 -5.88
N ALA A 161 3.45 -7.50 -7.04
CA ALA A 161 4.78 -7.30 -7.63
C ALA A 161 5.09 -5.81 -7.82
N ARG A 162 4.12 -5.03 -8.33
CA ARG A 162 4.25 -3.58 -8.50
C ARG A 162 4.50 -2.85 -7.18
N ALA A 163 3.77 -3.21 -6.13
CA ALA A 163 3.96 -2.61 -4.81
C ALA A 163 5.33 -2.97 -4.21
N LEU A 164 5.77 -4.22 -4.36
CA LEU A 164 7.06 -4.71 -3.87
C LEU A 164 8.26 -4.16 -4.66
N ALA A 165 8.07 -3.74 -5.91
CA ALA A 165 9.14 -3.24 -6.77
C ALA A 165 9.83 -1.98 -6.22
N LEU A 166 9.12 -1.17 -5.43
CA LEU A 166 9.65 -0.02 -4.69
C LEU A 166 10.36 -0.40 -3.38
N GLN A 167 10.42 -1.69 -3.02
CA GLN A 167 11.05 -2.20 -1.79
C GLN A 167 10.55 -1.52 -0.52
N PRO A 168 9.22 -1.42 -0.32
CA PRO A 168 8.65 -0.77 0.84
C PRO A 168 9.05 -1.50 2.13
N LYS A 169 9.03 -0.79 3.25
CA LYS A 169 9.22 -1.35 4.59
C LYS A 169 7.91 -1.90 5.19
N ILE A 170 6.79 -1.33 4.76
CA ILE A 170 5.44 -1.73 5.17
C ILE A 170 4.61 -1.91 3.91
N LEU A 171 3.88 -3.03 3.84
CA LEU A 171 2.94 -3.29 2.78
C LEU A 171 1.52 -3.29 3.36
N PHE A 172 0.66 -2.47 2.79
CA PHE A 172 -0.74 -2.37 3.13
C PHE A 172 -1.57 -3.11 2.08
N PHE A 173 -2.60 -3.83 2.54
CA PHE A 173 -3.55 -4.52 1.69
C PHE A 173 -4.97 -4.04 1.98
N ASP A 174 -5.65 -3.49 0.99
CA ASP A 174 -7.07 -3.10 1.09
C ASP A 174 -7.92 -4.22 0.47
N GLU A 175 -8.43 -5.12 1.30
CA GLU A 175 -9.26 -6.28 0.94
C GLU A 175 -8.71 -7.08 -0.27
N PRO A 176 -7.47 -7.62 -0.20
CA PRO A 176 -6.76 -8.17 -1.36
C PRO A 176 -7.43 -9.39 -2.01
N THR A 177 -8.37 -10.04 -1.33
CA THR A 177 -9.05 -11.25 -1.81
C THR A 177 -10.51 -11.00 -2.19
N SER A 178 -11.08 -9.81 -1.94
CA SER A 178 -12.51 -9.53 -2.18
C SER A 178 -12.89 -9.50 -3.66
N ALA A 179 -11.93 -9.25 -4.55
CA ALA A 179 -12.11 -9.27 -6.00
C ALA A 179 -11.77 -10.63 -6.64
N LEU A 180 -11.49 -11.66 -5.83
CA LEU A 180 -11.13 -12.99 -6.27
C LEU A 180 -12.26 -13.97 -5.96
N ASP A 181 -12.43 -14.95 -6.85
CA ASP A 181 -13.27 -16.10 -6.55
C ASP A 181 -12.73 -16.86 -5.33
N PRO A 182 -13.58 -17.46 -4.49
CA PRO A 182 -13.16 -18.21 -3.30
C PRO A 182 -12.07 -19.26 -3.56
N GLU A 183 -12.10 -19.90 -4.75
CA GLU A 183 -11.11 -20.88 -5.17
C GLU A 183 -9.72 -20.28 -5.41
N LEU A 184 -9.65 -19.00 -5.83
CA LEU A 184 -8.39 -18.28 -6.09
C LEU A 184 -7.80 -17.62 -4.85
N THR A 185 -8.58 -17.49 -3.79
CA THR A 185 -8.13 -16.85 -2.53
C THR A 185 -6.96 -17.61 -1.91
N GLY A 186 -6.97 -18.95 -1.97
CA GLY A 186 -5.87 -19.80 -1.49
C GLY A 186 -4.55 -19.68 -2.25
N GLU A 187 -4.55 -19.11 -3.46
CA GLU A 187 -3.32 -18.88 -4.24
C GLU A 187 -2.60 -17.57 -3.89
N VAL A 188 -3.28 -16.67 -3.18
CA VAL A 188 -2.79 -15.31 -2.87
C VAL A 188 -2.34 -15.18 -1.41
N LEU A 189 -2.86 -16.01 -0.52
CA LEU A 189 -2.51 -16.08 0.91
C LEU A 189 -1.44 -17.13 1.17
#